data_5f9dc58c05676b850b9f074bfcc2ed30
#
_entry.id   5f9dc58c05676b850b9f074bfcc2ed30
#
_cell.length_a   1.000
_cell.length_b   1.000
_cell.length_c   1.000
_cell.angle_alpha   90.00
_cell.angle_beta   90.00
_cell.angle_gamma   90.00
#
_symmetry.space_group_name_H-M   'P 1'
#
loop_
_entity.id
_entity.type
_entity.pdbx_description
1 polymer ?
#
loop_
_entity_poly.entity_id
_entity_poly.type
_entity_poly.pdbx_seq_one_letter_code
_entity_poly.pdbx_strand_id
1 'polypeptide(L)'
;MRLLALGLHAHAAATSRFTLAPTARYSVVVARAMSELVGDGEPTTTAEERAEAATLRTTEGAAAVAPTVAGCVFAGPGRQKYVLVQAGTRYFVRGDPRASYHMDAARPLVEELRAMEVAHEVLGGGRIQFEPEKKTIHIYGHSMGFPWQGEYRHDLSAKVCQEAYPDFAVTTSNEGY
;
A
#
# COMPACT_ATOMS: atom_id res chain seq x y z
N MET A 1 8.16 54.67 46.77
CA MET A 1 8.56 53.50 47.58
C MET A 1 7.40 52.51 47.66
N ARG A 2 7.46 51.37 47.00
CA ARG A 2 6.81 50.12 47.39
C ARG A 2 7.32 49.00 46.42
N LEU A 3 8.10 48.12 46.95
CA LEU A 3 8.55 46.88 46.30
C LEU A 3 7.34 45.98 46.10
N LEU A 4 7.27 45.32 44.92
CA LEU A 4 6.43 44.15 44.69
C LEU A 4 7.31 43.01 44.20
N ALA A 5 7.28 41.92 44.98
CA ALA A 5 8.05 40.70 44.78
C ALA A 5 7.52 39.88 43.60
N LEU A 6 8.45 39.40 42.75
CA LEU A 6 8.16 38.40 41.74
C LEU A 6 8.13 37.00 42.36
N GLY A 7 6.99 36.34 42.31
CA GLY A 7 6.85 34.90 42.62
C GLY A 7 7.22 34.06 41.41
N LEU A 8 8.29 33.27 41.53
CA LEU A 8 8.68 32.23 40.58
C LEU A 8 7.78 31.01 40.81
N HIS A 9 6.98 30.62 39.82
CA HIS A 9 6.31 29.33 39.83
C HIS A 9 7.07 28.36 38.91
N ALA A 10 7.70 27.39 39.56
CA ALA A 10 8.32 26.25 38.89
C ALA A 10 7.23 25.29 38.39
N HIS A 11 7.13 25.07 37.07
CA HIS A 11 6.31 24.01 36.50
C HIS A 11 7.17 22.75 36.37
N ALA A 12 6.79 21.71 37.12
CA ALA A 12 7.34 20.38 37.02
C ALA A 12 6.86 19.74 35.72
N ALA A 13 7.79 19.40 34.82
CA ALA A 13 7.51 18.61 33.64
C ALA A 13 7.33 17.15 34.03
N ALA A 14 6.13 16.61 33.86
CA ALA A 14 5.83 15.20 33.99
C ALA A 14 6.31 14.46 32.71
N THR A 15 7.42 13.73 32.82
CA THR A 15 7.88 12.81 31.78
C THR A 15 7.01 11.55 31.79
N SER A 16 6.07 11.47 30.85
CA SER A 16 5.32 10.25 30.58
C SER A 16 6.23 9.25 29.84
N ARG A 17 6.59 8.17 30.51
CA ARG A 17 7.30 7.03 29.89
C ARG A 17 6.25 6.16 29.19
N PHE A 18 6.20 6.26 27.87
CA PHE A 18 5.47 5.30 27.04
C PHE A 18 6.28 3.99 26.97
N THR A 19 5.80 2.96 27.65
CA THR A 19 6.29 1.58 27.50
C THR A 19 5.68 1.00 26.24
N LEU A 20 6.50 0.81 25.20
CA LEU A 20 6.13 0.05 24.00
C LEU A 20 6.02 -1.44 24.37
N ALA A 21 4.84 -2.01 24.28
CA ALA A 21 4.63 -3.45 24.37
C ALA A 21 5.12 -4.15 23.08
N PRO A 22 5.68 -5.36 23.14
CA PRO A 22 6.28 -6.02 21.97
C PRO A 22 5.21 -6.66 21.09
N THR A 23 5.06 -6.14 19.87
CA THR A 23 4.20 -6.67 18.81
C THR A 23 4.81 -7.86 18.04
N ALA A 24 5.75 -8.58 18.63
CA ALA A 24 6.54 -9.62 17.94
C ALA A 24 5.87 -11.01 17.83
N ARG A 25 4.63 -11.21 18.29
CA ARG A 25 4.00 -12.55 18.32
C ARG A 25 2.95 -12.82 17.23
N TYR A 26 2.55 -11.82 16.46
CA TYR A 26 1.53 -12.00 15.41
C TYR A 26 2.10 -12.40 14.04
N SER A 27 3.37 -12.12 13.77
CA SER A 27 3.97 -12.36 12.44
C SER A 27 4.24 -13.83 12.10
N VAL A 28 4.41 -14.72 13.07
CA VAL A 28 4.83 -16.11 12.81
C VAL A 28 3.64 -17.03 12.49
N VAL A 29 2.45 -16.74 13.00
CA VAL A 29 1.27 -17.60 12.83
C VAL A 29 0.61 -17.37 11.46
N VAL A 30 0.63 -16.14 10.95
CA VAL A 30 0.05 -15.81 9.63
C VAL A 30 0.90 -16.36 8.48
N ALA A 31 2.24 -16.36 8.63
CA ALA A 31 3.14 -16.90 7.62
C ALA A 31 2.99 -18.42 7.41
N ARG A 32 2.58 -19.16 8.44
CA ARG A 32 2.43 -20.62 8.36
C ARG A 32 1.10 -21.06 7.74
N ALA A 33 0.04 -20.28 7.88
CA ALA A 33 -1.27 -20.60 7.32
C ALA A 33 -1.37 -20.32 5.82
N MET A 34 -0.50 -19.48 5.25
CA MET A 34 -0.52 -19.13 3.82
C MET A 34 0.34 -20.07 2.96
N SER A 35 1.13 -20.97 3.58
CA SER A 35 1.96 -21.95 2.86
C SER A 35 1.16 -23.15 2.33
N GLU A 36 -0.09 -23.35 2.76
CA GLU A 36 -0.87 -24.54 2.41
C GLU A 36 -1.92 -24.29 1.32
N LEU A 37 -2.01 -23.09 0.76
CA LEU A 37 -2.94 -22.75 -0.34
C LEU A 37 -2.24 -22.61 -1.70
N VAL A 38 -1.19 -23.41 -1.93
CA VAL A 38 -0.56 -23.49 -3.25
C VAL A 38 -1.35 -24.51 -4.09
N GLY A 39 -2.31 -24.03 -4.84
CA GLY A 39 -2.86 -24.77 -5.98
C GLY A 39 -1.81 -24.91 -7.09
N ASP A 40 -1.88 -25.99 -7.81
CA ASP A 40 -0.96 -26.48 -8.86
C ASP A 40 -0.80 -25.50 -10.04
N GLY A 41 -0.09 -24.43 -9.87
CA GLY A 41 0.08 -23.50 -10.97
C GLY A 41 1.09 -22.41 -10.65
N GLU A 42 2.28 -22.57 -11.18
CA GLU A 42 3.44 -21.68 -11.23
C GLU A 42 3.92 -21.13 -9.87
N PRO A 43 5.17 -21.38 -9.50
CA PRO A 43 5.81 -20.77 -8.35
C PRO A 43 5.97 -19.28 -8.64
N THR A 44 5.04 -18.50 -8.13
CA THR A 44 4.84 -17.16 -8.61
C THR A 44 5.76 -16.14 -7.96
N THR A 45 6.45 -16.49 -6.87
CA THR A 45 7.37 -15.55 -6.20
C THR A 45 8.40 -16.31 -5.37
N THR A 46 9.68 -16.16 -5.70
CA THR A 46 10.80 -16.75 -4.94
C THR A 46 11.01 -16.06 -3.59
N ALA A 47 11.89 -16.61 -2.76
CA ALA A 47 12.26 -15.99 -1.49
C ALA A 47 13.00 -14.65 -1.70
N GLU A 48 13.83 -14.58 -2.73
CA GLU A 48 14.57 -13.39 -3.13
C GLU A 48 13.62 -12.29 -3.60
N GLU A 49 12.64 -12.63 -4.44
CA GLU A 49 11.63 -11.68 -4.91
C GLU A 49 10.73 -11.16 -3.79
N ARG A 50 10.41 -12.01 -2.80
CA ARG A 50 9.71 -11.56 -1.60
C ARG A 50 10.55 -10.62 -0.75
N ALA A 51 11.85 -10.90 -0.62
CA ALA A 51 12.78 -10.03 0.08
C ALA A 51 12.91 -8.68 -0.63
N GLU A 52 13.01 -8.66 -1.95
CA GLU A 52 13.04 -7.43 -2.73
C GLU A 52 11.71 -6.66 -2.60
N ALA A 53 10.57 -7.32 -2.71
CA ALA A 53 9.27 -6.69 -2.49
C ALA A 53 9.16 -6.07 -1.09
N ALA A 54 9.71 -6.73 -0.07
CA ALA A 54 9.73 -6.20 1.30
C ALA A 54 10.51 -4.88 1.39
N THR A 55 11.57 -4.68 0.61
CA THR A 55 12.31 -3.41 0.58
C THR A 55 11.51 -2.26 -0.02
N LEU A 56 10.53 -2.56 -0.87
CA LEU A 56 9.64 -1.57 -1.48
C LEU A 56 8.39 -1.30 -0.65
N ARG A 57 8.09 -2.14 0.36
CA ARG A 57 6.83 -2.09 1.09
C ARG A 57 6.63 -0.78 1.83
N THR A 58 7.63 -0.33 2.55
CA THR A 58 7.53 0.88 3.39
C THR A 58 8.74 1.79 3.21
N THR A 59 8.49 3.07 3.35
CA THR A 59 9.54 4.08 3.46
C THR A 59 9.09 5.14 4.47
N GLU A 60 10.01 5.62 5.27
CA GLU A 60 9.79 6.77 6.13
C GLU A 60 10.06 8.06 5.35
N GLY A 61 9.36 9.12 5.72
CA GLY A 61 9.52 10.44 5.12
C GLY A 61 8.61 11.44 5.81
N ALA A 62 8.91 12.71 5.68
CA ALA A 62 8.17 13.80 6.31
C ALA A 62 7.42 14.69 5.31
N ALA A 63 7.69 14.55 4.02
CA ALA A 63 7.09 15.37 2.97
C ALA A 63 5.64 14.93 2.67
N ALA A 64 4.81 15.88 2.26
CA ALA A 64 3.47 15.59 1.76
C ALA A 64 3.51 15.17 0.30
N VAL A 65 2.61 14.27 -0.09
CA VAL A 65 2.47 13.86 -1.50
C VAL A 65 2.02 15.04 -2.35
N ALA A 66 2.77 15.34 -3.41
CA ALA A 66 2.41 16.38 -4.36
C ALA A 66 1.03 16.08 -5.00
N PRO A 67 0.15 17.10 -5.16
CA PRO A 67 -1.16 16.91 -5.79
C PRO A 67 -1.08 16.37 -7.22
N THR A 68 0.04 16.59 -7.91
CA THR A 68 0.31 16.16 -9.29
C THR A 68 0.50 14.66 -9.44
N VAL A 69 0.78 13.93 -8.35
CA VAL A 69 0.88 12.46 -8.41
C VAL A 69 -0.51 11.88 -8.66
N ALA A 70 -0.69 11.25 -9.82
CA ALA A 70 -1.97 10.66 -10.23
C ALA A 70 -2.38 9.50 -9.29
N GLY A 71 -3.65 9.46 -8.87
CA GLY A 71 -4.17 8.42 -7.98
C GLY A 71 -4.17 7.04 -8.62
N CYS A 72 -4.62 6.92 -9.87
CA CYS A 72 -4.69 5.66 -10.59
C CYS A 72 -3.92 5.75 -11.91
N VAL A 73 -3.04 4.78 -12.17
CA VAL A 73 -2.33 4.66 -13.45
C VAL A 73 -2.29 3.19 -13.88
N PHE A 74 -2.75 2.95 -15.10
CA PHE A 74 -2.61 1.67 -15.80
C PHE A 74 -1.69 1.85 -17.01
N ALA A 75 -0.67 1.02 -17.12
CA ALA A 75 0.30 1.09 -18.22
C ALA A 75 -0.23 0.55 -19.55
N GLY A 76 -1.45 0.01 -19.58
CA GLY A 76 -2.11 -0.48 -20.79
C GLY A 76 -3.41 -1.22 -20.45
N PRO A 77 -4.17 -1.63 -21.48
CA PRO A 77 -5.39 -2.42 -21.31
C PRO A 77 -5.09 -3.88 -20.95
N GLY A 78 -6.15 -4.60 -20.57
CA GLY A 78 -6.13 -6.04 -20.33
C GLY A 78 -5.85 -6.41 -18.87
N ARG A 79 -5.52 -7.68 -18.67
CA ARG A 79 -5.20 -8.23 -17.35
C ARG A 79 -3.81 -7.82 -16.92
N GLN A 80 -3.70 -7.27 -15.72
CA GLN A 80 -2.44 -6.75 -15.20
C GLN A 80 -2.29 -7.01 -13.73
N LYS A 81 -1.05 -7.14 -13.27
CA LYS A 81 -0.72 -7.09 -11.84
C LYS A 81 -0.88 -5.65 -11.35
N TYR A 82 -1.43 -5.48 -10.16
CA TYR A 82 -1.57 -4.16 -9.55
C TYR A 82 -1.15 -4.16 -8.09
N VAL A 83 -0.87 -2.97 -7.58
CA VAL A 83 -0.65 -2.69 -6.17
C VAL A 83 -1.50 -1.51 -5.72
N LEU A 84 -1.89 -1.55 -4.44
CA LEU A 84 -2.47 -0.42 -3.70
C LEU A 84 -1.40 0.14 -2.77
N VAL A 85 -1.10 1.41 -2.91
CA VAL A 85 -0.11 2.14 -2.11
C VAL A 85 -0.81 3.24 -1.32
N GLN A 86 -0.48 3.37 -0.04
CA GLN A 86 -0.88 4.51 0.78
C GLN A 86 0.31 5.45 0.97
N ALA A 87 0.09 6.75 0.82
CA ALA A 87 1.06 7.78 1.18
C ALA A 87 0.31 8.96 1.81
N GLY A 88 0.59 9.20 3.09
CA GLY A 88 -0.20 10.12 3.91
C GLY A 88 -1.66 9.69 3.98
N THR A 89 -2.56 10.59 3.61
CA THR A 89 -4.02 10.33 3.56
C THR A 89 -4.52 9.86 2.18
N ARG A 90 -3.63 9.72 1.19
CA ARG A 90 -3.98 9.38 -0.19
C ARG A 90 -3.68 7.92 -0.49
N TYR A 91 -4.48 7.36 -1.39
CA TYR A 91 -4.28 6.03 -1.94
C TYR A 91 -3.97 6.10 -3.43
N PHE A 92 -3.15 5.15 -3.89
CA PHE A 92 -2.67 5.09 -5.26
C PHE A 92 -2.80 3.66 -5.78
N VAL A 93 -3.34 3.52 -6.99
CA VAL A 93 -3.38 2.25 -7.71
C VAL A 93 -2.39 2.31 -8.87
N ARG A 94 -1.55 1.29 -8.99
CA ARG A 94 -0.61 1.12 -10.11
C ARG A 94 -0.78 -0.27 -10.69
N GLY A 95 -1.04 -0.33 -11.99
CA GLY A 95 -1.15 -1.57 -12.74
C GLY A 95 -0.28 -1.54 -13.98
N ASP A 96 0.38 -2.68 -14.29
CA ASP A 96 1.14 -2.85 -15.53
C ASP A 96 0.91 -4.26 -16.10
N PRO A 97 0.40 -4.37 -17.33
CA PRO A 97 0.19 -5.66 -17.99
C PRO A 97 1.51 -6.37 -18.34
N ARG A 98 2.64 -5.65 -18.37
CA ARG A 98 3.97 -6.18 -18.64
C ARG A 98 4.72 -6.61 -17.39
N ALA A 99 4.18 -6.27 -16.20
CA ALA A 99 4.80 -6.60 -14.93
C ALA A 99 4.91 -8.12 -14.75
N SER A 100 6.12 -8.63 -14.60
CA SER A 100 6.37 -10.02 -14.24
C SER A 100 5.99 -10.27 -12.78
N TYR A 101 6.22 -9.29 -11.92
CA TYR A 101 5.91 -9.30 -10.49
C TYR A 101 5.13 -8.05 -10.07
N HIS A 102 4.44 -8.12 -8.93
CA HIS A 102 3.73 -6.96 -8.40
C HIS A 102 4.67 -5.81 -8.03
N MET A 103 5.92 -6.11 -7.67
CA MET A 103 6.92 -5.09 -7.39
C MET A 103 7.29 -4.26 -8.63
N ASP A 104 7.20 -4.82 -9.83
CA ASP A 104 7.45 -4.09 -11.08
C ASP A 104 6.38 -3.01 -11.28
N ALA A 105 5.12 -3.33 -10.93
CA ALA A 105 4.03 -2.35 -10.96
C ALA A 105 4.15 -1.29 -9.83
N ALA A 106 4.74 -1.65 -8.68
CA ALA A 106 4.93 -0.75 -7.54
C ALA A 106 6.09 0.23 -7.75
N ARG A 107 7.19 -0.26 -8.31
CA ARG A 107 8.50 0.41 -8.37
C ARG A 107 8.46 1.85 -8.86
N PRO A 108 7.82 2.19 -9.97
CA PRO A 108 7.84 3.58 -10.46
C PRO A 108 7.27 4.58 -9.46
N LEU A 109 6.16 4.25 -8.80
CA LEU A 109 5.57 5.11 -7.78
C LEU A 109 6.42 5.16 -6.51
N VAL A 110 6.94 4.02 -6.07
CA VAL A 110 7.76 3.95 -4.86
C VAL A 110 9.03 4.78 -5.00
N GLU A 111 9.68 4.72 -6.17
CA GLU A 111 10.88 5.53 -6.46
C GLU A 111 10.53 7.03 -6.55
N GLU A 112 9.40 7.38 -7.15
CA GLU A 112 8.89 8.75 -7.18
C GLU A 112 8.63 9.30 -5.77
N LEU A 113 7.94 8.54 -4.91
CA LEU A 113 7.64 8.93 -3.53
C LEU A 113 8.91 9.05 -2.68
N ARG A 114 9.89 8.14 -2.87
CA ARG A 114 11.19 8.20 -2.20
C ARG A 114 11.99 9.44 -2.60
N ALA A 115 12.02 9.75 -3.89
CA ALA A 115 12.70 10.94 -4.39
C ALA A 115 12.10 12.25 -3.83
N MET A 116 10.82 12.22 -3.47
CA MET A 116 10.10 13.33 -2.81
C MET A 116 10.17 13.26 -1.27
N GLU A 117 10.89 12.29 -0.68
CA GLU A 117 10.95 12.05 0.76
C GLU A 117 9.57 11.85 1.42
N VAL A 118 8.64 11.24 0.68
CA VAL A 118 7.27 10.96 1.12
C VAL A 118 7.19 9.56 1.73
N ALA A 119 6.69 9.49 2.97
CA ALA A 119 6.39 8.21 3.60
C ALA A 119 5.28 7.47 2.85
N HIS A 120 5.47 6.17 2.64
CA HIS A 120 4.48 5.33 1.98
C HIS A 120 4.46 3.91 2.50
N GLU A 121 3.37 3.22 2.22
CA GLU A 121 3.21 1.78 2.44
C GLU A 121 2.49 1.13 1.26
N VAL A 122 3.04 0.03 0.72
CA VAL A 122 2.33 -0.85 -0.21
C VAL A 122 1.44 -1.78 0.61
N LEU A 123 0.14 -1.51 0.64
CA LEU A 123 -0.83 -2.22 1.47
C LEU A 123 -1.08 -3.64 0.98
N GLY A 124 -1.04 -3.84 -0.32
CA GLY A 124 -1.28 -5.13 -0.95
C GLY A 124 -1.37 -5.01 -2.46
N GLY A 125 -1.76 -6.10 -3.12
CA GLY A 125 -1.94 -6.13 -4.56
C GLY A 125 -2.81 -7.30 -5.00
N GLY A 126 -2.98 -7.42 -6.31
CA GLY A 126 -3.79 -8.44 -6.95
C GLY A 126 -3.79 -8.29 -8.46
N ARG A 127 -4.92 -8.59 -9.08
CA ARG A 127 -5.14 -8.47 -10.52
C ARG A 127 -6.16 -7.38 -10.81
N ILE A 128 -5.97 -6.69 -11.93
CA ILE A 128 -6.96 -5.81 -12.53
C ILE A 128 -7.17 -6.26 -13.97
N GLN A 129 -8.45 -6.40 -14.37
CA GLN A 129 -8.86 -6.46 -15.76
C GLN A 129 -9.34 -5.06 -16.16
N PHE A 130 -8.55 -4.35 -16.97
CA PHE A 130 -8.87 -3.02 -17.47
C PHE A 130 -9.26 -3.09 -18.93
N GLU A 131 -10.52 -2.79 -19.24
CA GLU A 131 -11.09 -2.83 -20.60
C GLU A 131 -11.66 -1.47 -20.99
N PRO A 132 -10.81 -0.56 -21.49
CA PRO A 132 -11.22 0.81 -21.78
C PRO A 132 -12.33 0.93 -22.82
N GLU A 133 -12.36 0.06 -23.82
CA GLU A 133 -13.41 0.06 -24.86
C GLU A 133 -14.77 -0.32 -24.28
N LYS A 134 -14.81 -1.19 -23.26
CA LYS A 134 -16.04 -1.59 -22.56
C LYS A 134 -16.35 -0.68 -21.38
N LYS A 135 -15.44 0.22 -21.04
CA LYS A 135 -15.47 1.05 -19.82
C LYS A 135 -15.66 0.21 -18.55
N THR A 136 -14.87 -0.85 -18.40
CA THR A 136 -14.93 -1.72 -17.22
C THR A 136 -13.56 -1.89 -16.57
N ILE A 137 -13.59 -1.96 -15.24
CA ILE A 137 -12.43 -2.31 -14.39
C ILE A 137 -12.90 -3.38 -13.42
N HIS A 138 -12.24 -4.54 -13.44
CA HIS A 138 -12.50 -5.60 -12.47
C HIS A 138 -11.25 -5.88 -11.64
N ILE A 139 -11.37 -5.80 -10.31
CA ILE A 139 -10.27 -5.91 -9.35
C ILE A 139 -10.46 -7.18 -8.52
N TYR A 140 -9.42 -8.03 -8.44
CA TYR A 140 -9.54 -9.32 -7.77
C TYR A 140 -8.18 -9.90 -7.34
N GLY A 141 -8.22 -11.04 -6.62
CA GLY A 141 -7.04 -11.83 -6.29
C GLY A 141 -6.10 -11.16 -5.29
N HIS A 142 -4.88 -11.65 -5.22
CA HIS A 142 -3.88 -11.19 -4.24
C HIS A 142 -2.47 -11.18 -4.81
N SER A 143 -1.54 -10.61 -4.06
CA SER A 143 -0.11 -10.59 -4.35
C SER A 143 0.67 -11.38 -3.31
N MET A 144 1.53 -12.30 -3.75
CA MET A 144 2.45 -13.03 -2.86
C MET A 144 3.60 -12.15 -2.36
N GLY A 145 4.06 -11.19 -3.19
CA GLY A 145 5.12 -10.24 -2.80
C GLY A 145 4.63 -9.16 -1.85
N PHE A 146 3.39 -8.71 -2.03
CA PHE A 146 2.71 -7.74 -1.15
C PHE A 146 1.41 -8.32 -0.62
N PRO A 147 1.47 -9.33 0.28
CA PRO A 147 0.26 -9.88 0.88
C PRO A 147 -0.46 -8.79 1.68
N TRP A 148 -1.79 -8.83 1.63
CA TRP A 148 -2.63 -7.97 2.43
C TRP A 148 -2.40 -8.25 3.94
N GLN A 149 -2.33 -7.19 4.72
CA GLN A 149 -2.22 -7.31 6.18
C GLN A 149 -3.64 -7.31 6.79
N GLY A 150 -4.31 -8.46 6.73
CA GLY A 150 -5.70 -8.60 7.14
C GLY A 150 -6.63 -8.78 5.94
N GLU A 151 -7.76 -8.07 5.94
CA GLU A 151 -8.75 -8.14 4.86
C GLU A 151 -8.23 -7.52 3.56
N TYR A 152 -8.72 -8.02 2.44
CA TYR A 152 -8.46 -7.43 1.13
C TYR A 152 -9.11 -6.05 1.03
N ARG A 153 -8.34 -5.08 0.58
CA ARG A 153 -8.79 -3.70 0.43
C ARG A 153 -9.08 -3.34 -1.03
N HIS A 154 -9.71 -4.25 -1.74
CA HIS A 154 -10.18 -3.98 -3.11
C HIS A 154 -11.21 -2.86 -3.16
N ASP A 155 -11.94 -2.63 -2.07
CA ASP A 155 -12.84 -1.49 -1.88
C ASP A 155 -12.12 -0.14 -2.06
N LEU A 156 -10.96 0.03 -1.43
CA LEU A 156 -10.14 1.24 -1.59
C LEU A 156 -9.57 1.37 -3.00
N SER A 157 -9.10 0.25 -3.56
CA SER A 157 -8.61 0.23 -4.94
C SER A 157 -9.72 0.63 -5.92
N ALA A 158 -10.94 0.11 -5.73
CA ALA A 158 -12.09 0.45 -6.55
C ALA A 158 -12.47 1.94 -6.44
N LYS A 159 -12.42 2.50 -5.23
CA LYS A 159 -12.68 3.93 -5.01
C LYS A 159 -11.68 4.79 -5.78
N VAL A 160 -10.38 4.50 -5.69
CA VAL A 160 -9.32 5.22 -6.41
C VAL A 160 -9.52 5.11 -7.93
N CYS A 161 -9.88 3.90 -8.41
CA CYS A 161 -10.17 3.69 -9.83
C CYS A 161 -11.42 4.48 -10.28
N GLN A 162 -12.49 4.47 -9.47
CA GLN A 162 -13.74 5.19 -9.80
C GLN A 162 -13.53 6.70 -9.83
N GLU A 163 -12.69 7.25 -8.96
CA GLU A 163 -12.33 8.67 -8.97
C GLU A 163 -11.56 9.06 -10.25
N ALA A 164 -10.67 8.17 -10.73
CA ALA A 164 -9.88 8.40 -11.93
C ALA A 164 -10.66 8.11 -13.24
N TYR A 165 -11.61 7.19 -13.19
CA TYR A 165 -12.42 6.72 -14.32
C TYR A 165 -13.90 6.78 -13.97
N PRO A 166 -14.51 7.99 -13.83
CA PRO A 166 -15.87 8.13 -13.33
C PRO A 166 -16.93 7.46 -14.20
N ASP A 167 -16.69 7.32 -15.50
CA ASP A 167 -17.60 6.70 -16.48
C ASP A 167 -17.45 5.17 -16.58
N PHE A 168 -16.57 4.55 -15.78
CA PHE A 168 -16.31 3.12 -15.84
C PHE A 168 -17.13 2.36 -14.80
N ALA A 169 -17.57 1.16 -15.15
CA ALA A 169 -18.10 0.21 -14.19
C ALA A 169 -16.94 -0.48 -13.45
N VAL A 170 -16.76 -0.16 -12.16
CA VAL A 170 -15.71 -0.74 -11.32
C VAL A 170 -16.33 -1.81 -10.44
N THR A 171 -15.79 -3.04 -10.52
CA THR A 171 -16.25 -4.19 -9.73
C THR A 171 -15.09 -4.84 -9.00
N THR A 172 -15.38 -5.52 -7.90
CA THR A 172 -14.38 -6.22 -7.10
C THR A 172 -14.80 -7.65 -6.81
N SER A 173 -13.81 -8.53 -6.61
CA SER A 173 -14.00 -9.88 -6.06
C SER A 173 -12.82 -10.22 -5.17
N ASN A 174 -13.06 -10.96 -4.09
CA ASN A 174 -12.02 -11.56 -3.28
C ASN A 174 -11.62 -12.95 -3.77
N GLU A 175 -12.28 -13.45 -4.78
CA GLU A 175 -12.03 -14.75 -5.40
C GLU A 175 -11.13 -14.61 -6.63
N GLY A 176 -10.47 -15.70 -6.97
CA GLY A 176 -9.63 -15.81 -8.15
C GLY A 176 -8.17 -15.39 -7.91
N TYR A 177 -7.33 -15.85 -8.87
CA TYR A 177 -5.91 -15.53 -8.95
C TYR A 177 -5.51 -15.21 -10.39
#